data_f3d8375b4375338b4005a13c8219315c
#
_entry.id   f3d8375b4375338b4005a13c8219315c
#
_cell.length_a   1.000
_cell.length_b   1.000
_cell.length_c   1.000
_cell.angle_alpha   90.00
_cell.angle_beta   90.00
_cell.angle_gamma   90.00
#
_symmetry.space_group_name_H-M   'P 1'
#
loop_
_entity.id
_entity.type
_entity.pdbx_description
1 polymer ?
#
loop_
_entity_poly.entity_id
_entity_poly.type
_entity_poly.pdbx_seq_one_letter_code
_entity_poly.pdbx_strand_id
1 'polypeptide(L)'
;PNWRAEDIDLALHGMRGRGFPLVLSGVGLFEKAGRVTALWAGVERSSALEHLQAKIETALQRAGLEPERRRFIPHVTLARLDQPANEKITGFVQRNNLFRAEAFSVDRFTLFSSQLGKEGPVYTAENDYSLS
;
A
#
# COMPACT_ATOMS: atom_id res chain seq x y z
N PRO A 1 7.19 -1.06 20.76
CA PRO A 1 6.55 -1.17 22.08
C PRO A 1 5.03 -1.23 21.95
N ASN A 2 4.42 -2.00 22.80
CA ASN A 2 2.97 -2.28 22.74
C ASN A 2 2.09 -1.04 22.91
N TRP A 3 2.54 -0.05 23.66
CA TRP A 3 1.78 1.18 23.87
C TRP A 3 1.51 1.92 22.56
N ARG A 4 2.44 1.82 21.59
CA ARG A 4 2.25 2.45 20.28
C ARG A 4 1.12 1.81 19.47
N ALA A 5 0.92 0.51 19.59
CA ALA A 5 -0.17 -0.16 18.90
C ALA A 5 -1.53 0.36 19.37
N GLU A 6 -1.69 0.57 20.67
CA GLU A 6 -2.93 1.12 21.23
C GLU A 6 -3.13 2.58 20.79
N ASP A 7 -2.07 3.38 20.80
CA ASP A 7 -2.13 4.78 20.38
C ASP A 7 -2.49 4.90 18.91
N ILE A 8 -1.92 4.04 18.07
CA ILE A 8 -2.24 3.98 16.65
C ILE A 8 -3.71 3.63 16.45
N ASP A 9 -4.18 2.60 17.13
CA ASP A 9 -5.56 2.15 17.02
C ASP A 9 -6.55 3.26 17.42
N LEU A 10 -6.31 3.94 18.53
CA LEU A 10 -7.13 5.07 18.97
C LEU A 10 -7.15 6.21 17.95
N ALA A 11 -5.97 6.54 17.40
CA ALA A 11 -5.86 7.61 16.41
C ALA A 11 -6.66 7.28 15.14
N LEU A 12 -6.60 6.02 14.68
CA LEU A 12 -7.30 5.60 13.48
C LEU A 12 -8.80 5.46 13.70
N HIS A 13 -9.23 5.04 14.88
CA HIS A 13 -10.65 5.00 15.23
C HIS A 13 -11.29 6.38 15.25
N GLY A 14 -10.53 7.40 15.62
CA GLY A 14 -11.01 8.79 15.65
C GLY A 14 -11.13 9.44 14.28
N MET A 15 -10.58 8.80 13.25
CA MET A 15 -10.63 9.32 11.89
C MET A 15 -12.01 9.21 11.27
N ARG A 16 -12.32 10.18 10.42
CA ARG A 16 -13.52 10.16 9.56
C ARG A 16 -13.07 10.22 8.11
N GLY A 17 -13.67 9.40 7.27
CA GLY A 17 -13.40 9.40 5.85
C GLY A 17 -14.56 8.79 5.09
N ARG A 18 -14.65 9.10 3.81
CA ARG A 18 -15.68 8.56 2.92
C ARG A 18 -15.11 7.43 2.09
N GLY A 19 -15.94 6.44 1.79
CA GLY A 19 -15.64 5.45 0.78
C GLY A 19 -15.46 6.11 -0.59
N PHE A 20 -14.73 5.45 -1.46
CA PHE A 20 -14.42 5.99 -2.79
C PHE A 20 -14.13 4.86 -3.77
N PRO A 21 -14.29 5.11 -5.09
CA PRO A 21 -13.90 4.11 -6.08
C PRO A 21 -12.38 4.12 -6.28
N LEU A 22 -11.83 2.94 -6.58
CA LEU A 22 -10.42 2.75 -6.87
C LEU A 22 -10.28 2.00 -8.19
N VAL A 23 -9.32 2.41 -9.02
CA VAL A 23 -9.06 1.79 -10.32
C VAL A 23 -7.61 1.33 -10.36
N LEU A 24 -7.40 0.04 -10.67
CA LEU A 24 -6.07 -0.46 -10.94
C LEU A 24 -5.69 -0.16 -12.38
N SER A 25 -4.47 0.31 -12.59
CA SER A 25 -4.01 0.77 -13.90
C SER A 25 -2.52 0.56 -14.05
N GLY A 26 -2.14 -0.14 -15.10
CA GLY A 26 -0.74 -0.40 -15.41
C GLY A 26 -0.10 -1.41 -14.50
N VAL A 27 1.13 -1.76 -14.85
CA VAL A 27 1.97 -2.70 -14.09
C VAL A 27 3.35 -2.10 -13.97
N GLY A 28 3.98 -2.24 -12.83
CA GLY A 28 5.33 -1.76 -12.61
C GLY A 28 6.14 -2.73 -11.78
N LEU A 29 7.35 -2.31 -11.46
CA LEU A 29 8.24 -3.12 -10.64
C LEU A 29 8.99 -2.24 -9.63
N PHE A 30 9.44 -2.87 -8.55
CA PHE A 30 10.40 -2.26 -7.64
C PHE A 30 11.75 -2.96 -7.77
N GLU A 31 12.81 -2.17 -7.73
CA GLU A 31 14.18 -2.65 -7.75
C GLU A 31 14.95 -2.15 -6.54
N LYS A 32 15.88 -2.97 -6.08
CA LYS A 32 16.83 -2.60 -5.04
C LYS A 32 18.17 -3.24 -5.35
N ALA A 33 19.21 -2.42 -5.43
CA ALA A 33 20.58 -2.87 -5.71
C ALA A 33 20.68 -3.72 -6.99
N GLY A 34 19.97 -3.32 -8.05
CA GLY A 34 19.99 -4.00 -9.35
C GLY A 34 19.14 -5.26 -9.41
N ARG A 35 18.39 -5.57 -8.36
CA ARG A 35 17.51 -6.75 -8.33
C ARG A 35 16.05 -6.33 -8.27
N VAL A 36 15.21 -7.02 -9.01
CA VAL A 36 13.75 -6.81 -8.97
C VAL A 36 13.21 -7.50 -7.73
N THR A 37 12.51 -6.73 -6.88
CA THR A 37 11.97 -7.23 -5.62
C THR A 37 10.47 -7.48 -5.66
N ALA A 38 9.75 -6.81 -6.55
CA ALA A 38 8.31 -7.00 -6.68
C ALA A 38 7.81 -6.55 -8.04
N LEU A 39 6.75 -7.22 -8.49
CA LEU A 39 5.88 -6.74 -9.57
C LEU A 39 4.56 -6.32 -8.95
N TRP A 40 3.99 -5.25 -9.45
CA TRP A 40 2.76 -4.70 -8.87
C TRP A 40 1.83 -4.12 -9.95
N ALA A 41 0.53 -4.12 -9.62
CA ALA A 41 -0.45 -3.34 -10.38
C ALA A 41 -0.52 -1.95 -9.80
N GLY A 42 -0.50 -0.94 -10.64
CA GLY A 42 -0.59 0.44 -10.21
C GLY A 42 -2.03 0.81 -9.85
N VAL A 43 -2.16 1.93 -9.16
CA VAL A 43 -3.45 2.50 -8.82
C VAL A 43 -3.57 3.83 -9.54
N GLU A 44 -4.68 4.02 -10.26
CA GLU A 44 -4.94 5.27 -10.96
C GLU A 44 -4.99 6.41 -9.95
N ARG A 45 -4.40 7.55 -10.32
CA ARG A 45 -4.33 8.71 -9.45
C ARG A 45 -5.73 9.10 -8.98
N SER A 46 -5.89 9.27 -7.68
CA SER A 46 -7.17 9.55 -7.04
C SER A 46 -6.98 10.55 -5.92
N SER A 47 -7.65 11.68 -6.02
CA SER A 47 -7.61 12.69 -4.96
C SER A 47 -8.21 12.15 -3.66
N ALA A 48 -9.22 11.27 -3.75
CA ALA A 48 -9.83 10.65 -2.57
C ALA A 48 -8.82 9.74 -1.84
N LEU A 49 -8.06 8.94 -2.59
CA LEU A 49 -7.03 8.08 -2.00
C LEU A 49 -5.90 8.89 -1.39
N GLU A 50 -5.42 9.91 -2.11
CA GLU A 50 -4.36 10.80 -1.61
C GLU A 50 -4.81 11.52 -0.33
N HIS A 51 -6.06 11.94 -0.30
CA HIS A 51 -6.63 12.60 0.87
C HIS A 51 -6.72 11.64 2.07
N LEU A 52 -7.16 10.42 1.84
CA LEU A 52 -7.20 9.40 2.88
C LEU A 52 -5.80 9.11 3.42
N GLN A 53 -4.84 8.93 2.53
CA GLN A 53 -3.45 8.67 2.91
C GLN A 53 -2.90 9.81 3.77
N ALA A 54 -3.17 11.06 3.39
CA ALA A 54 -2.73 12.23 4.14
C ALA A 54 -3.37 12.29 5.53
N LYS A 55 -4.64 11.95 5.64
CA LYS A 55 -5.34 11.89 6.93
C LYS A 55 -4.76 10.81 7.85
N ILE A 56 -4.48 9.64 7.30
CA ILE A 56 -3.87 8.53 8.05
C ILE A 56 -2.49 8.97 8.55
N GLU A 57 -1.69 9.56 7.67
CA GLU A 57 -0.35 10.04 8.02
C GLU A 57 -0.42 11.06 9.16
N THR A 58 -1.34 12.01 9.09
CA THR A 58 -1.54 13.02 10.13
C THR A 58 -1.94 12.37 11.46
N ALA A 59 -2.86 11.40 11.42
CA ALA A 59 -3.30 10.70 12.61
C ALA A 59 -2.14 9.93 13.27
N LEU A 60 -1.31 9.28 12.47
CA LEU A 60 -0.15 8.54 12.97
C LEU A 60 0.90 9.46 13.57
N GLN A 61 1.15 10.61 12.97
CA GLN A 61 2.08 11.60 13.52
C GLN A 61 1.60 12.14 14.86
N ARG A 62 0.30 12.39 14.99
CA ARG A 62 -0.29 12.82 16.27
C ARG A 62 -0.19 11.75 17.35
N ALA A 63 -0.16 10.47 16.94
CA ALA A 63 0.04 9.36 17.87
C ALA A 63 1.51 9.15 18.23
N GLY A 64 2.43 9.95 17.67
CA GLY A 64 3.83 9.92 18.02
C GLY A 64 4.75 9.23 17.01
N LEU A 65 4.21 8.76 15.88
CA LEU A 65 5.06 8.15 14.86
C LEU A 65 5.81 9.21 14.08
N GLU A 66 7.00 8.84 13.62
CA GLU A 66 7.77 9.71 12.74
C GLU A 66 7.11 9.84 11.39
N PRO A 67 7.22 11.02 10.73
CA PRO A 67 6.69 11.18 9.37
C PRO A 67 7.31 10.18 8.40
N GLU A 68 6.47 9.62 7.53
CA GLU A 68 6.96 8.77 6.44
C GLU A 68 7.64 9.66 5.40
N ARG A 69 8.90 9.37 5.09
CA ARG A 69 9.69 10.17 4.16
C ARG A 69 9.66 9.64 2.74
N ARG A 70 9.26 8.39 2.56
CA ARG A 70 9.18 7.79 1.23
C ARG A 70 7.95 8.30 0.50
N ARG A 71 8.09 8.47 -0.80
CA ARG A 71 6.98 8.85 -1.64
C ARG A 71 5.88 7.79 -1.58
N PHE A 72 4.64 8.21 -1.44
CA PHE A 72 3.50 7.32 -1.49
C PHE A 72 3.28 6.86 -2.94
N ILE A 73 3.43 5.56 -3.16
CA ILE A 73 3.18 4.91 -4.45
C ILE A 73 2.13 3.85 -4.22
N PRO A 74 0.84 4.17 -4.42
CA PRO A 74 -0.21 3.18 -4.20
C PRO A 74 -0.12 2.06 -5.23
N HIS A 75 -0.18 0.83 -4.77
CA HIS A 75 -0.01 -0.34 -5.62
C HIS A 75 -0.56 -1.60 -4.96
N VAL A 76 -0.79 -2.61 -5.81
CA VAL A 76 -1.14 -3.96 -5.35
C VAL A 76 -0.03 -4.89 -5.81
N THR A 77 0.66 -5.52 -4.87
CA THR A 77 1.75 -6.45 -5.19
C THR A 77 1.18 -7.70 -5.86
N LEU A 78 1.70 -8.01 -7.05
CA LEU A 78 1.33 -9.21 -7.81
C LEU A 78 2.27 -10.37 -7.54
N ALA A 79 3.55 -10.08 -7.36
CA ALA A 79 4.57 -11.10 -7.11
C ALA A 79 5.75 -10.49 -6.37
N ARG A 80 6.32 -11.26 -5.44
CA ARG A 80 7.60 -10.92 -4.82
C ARG A 80 8.68 -11.70 -5.50
N LEU A 81 9.79 -11.04 -5.81
CA LEU A 81 10.90 -11.60 -6.55
C LEU A 81 12.21 -11.24 -5.85
N ASP A 82 13.27 -11.93 -6.24
CA ASP A 82 14.62 -11.57 -5.86
C ASP A 82 15.55 -12.04 -6.95
N GLN A 83 15.56 -11.30 -8.05
CA GLN A 83 16.37 -11.67 -9.21
C GLN A 83 16.75 -10.44 -10.02
N PRO A 84 17.87 -10.50 -10.77
CA PRO A 84 18.24 -9.39 -11.65
C PRO A 84 17.15 -9.11 -12.67
N ALA A 85 17.05 -7.85 -13.09
CA ALA A 85 16.17 -7.49 -14.17
C ALA A 85 16.58 -8.25 -15.45
N ASN A 86 15.58 -8.74 -16.19
CA ASN A 86 15.81 -9.47 -17.42
C ASN A 86 14.69 -9.16 -18.43
N GLU A 87 14.84 -9.64 -19.65
CA GLU A 87 13.87 -9.38 -20.71
C GLU A 87 12.49 -9.93 -20.42
N LYS A 88 12.41 -11.04 -19.72
CA LYS A 88 11.12 -11.65 -19.36
C LYS A 88 10.33 -10.75 -18.43
N ILE A 89 10.99 -10.20 -17.41
CA ILE A 89 10.37 -9.28 -16.44
C ILE A 89 10.00 -7.96 -17.11
N THR A 90 10.94 -7.33 -17.81
CA THR A 90 10.68 -6.05 -18.47
C THR A 90 9.64 -6.19 -19.57
N GLY A 91 9.64 -7.31 -20.28
CA GLY A 91 8.63 -7.61 -21.29
C GLY A 91 7.22 -7.76 -20.68
N PHE A 92 7.12 -8.40 -19.53
CA PHE A 92 5.85 -8.49 -18.83
C PHE A 92 5.29 -7.10 -18.49
N VAL A 93 6.14 -6.22 -17.95
CA VAL A 93 5.73 -4.86 -17.59
C VAL A 93 5.28 -4.10 -18.84
N GLN A 94 6.07 -4.19 -19.93
CA GLN A 94 5.75 -3.49 -21.19
C GLN A 94 4.45 -3.99 -21.82
N ARG A 95 4.21 -5.31 -21.79
CA ARG A 95 3.00 -5.89 -22.38
C ARG A 95 1.73 -5.55 -21.60
N ASN A 96 1.88 -5.18 -20.33
CA ASN A 96 0.76 -4.90 -19.44
C ASN A 96 0.66 -3.43 -19.03
N ASN A 97 1.37 -2.53 -19.71
CA ASN A 97 1.37 -1.11 -19.34
C ASN A 97 0.01 -0.43 -19.59
N LEU A 98 -0.85 -1.03 -20.41
CA LEU A 98 -2.21 -0.54 -20.65
C LEU A 98 -3.27 -1.30 -19.86
N PHE A 99 -2.85 -2.18 -18.96
CA PHE A 99 -3.78 -2.89 -18.09
C PHE A 99 -4.64 -1.90 -17.30
N ARG A 100 -5.94 -2.21 -17.24
CA ARG A 100 -6.87 -1.42 -16.45
C ARG A 100 -8.02 -2.32 -15.98
N ALA A 101 -8.28 -2.32 -14.68
CA ALA A 101 -9.39 -3.04 -14.10
C ALA A 101 -10.57 -2.10 -13.90
N GLU A 102 -11.78 -2.64 -13.84
CA GLU A 102 -12.97 -1.86 -13.49
C GLU A 102 -12.84 -1.30 -12.08
N ALA A 103 -13.45 -0.13 -11.86
CA ALA A 103 -13.47 0.49 -10.54
C ALA A 103 -14.17 -0.40 -9.52
N PHE A 104 -13.64 -0.43 -8.31
CA PHE A 104 -14.28 -1.08 -7.17
C PHE A 104 -14.36 -0.10 -6.00
N SER A 105 -15.33 -0.33 -5.12
CA SER A 105 -15.53 0.58 -3.97
C SER A 105 -14.61 0.22 -2.83
N VAL A 106 -14.00 1.26 -2.26
CA VAL A 106 -13.21 1.15 -1.03
C VAL A 106 -14.07 1.68 0.11
N ASP A 107 -14.40 0.83 1.07
CA ASP A 107 -15.27 1.17 2.21
C ASP A 107 -14.58 1.02 3.56
N ARG A 108 -13.30 0.69 3.56
CA ARG A 108 -12.51 0.51 4.78
C ARG A 108 -11.02 0.52 4.46
N PHE A 109 -10.24 0.70 5.50
CA PHE A 109 -8.81 0.44 5.44
C PHE A 109 -8.43 -0.42 6.63
N THR A 110 -7.29 -1.09 6.53
CA THR A 110 -6.87 -2.10 7.50
C THR A 110 -5.48 -1.79 8.02
N LEU A 111 -5.31 -1.90 9.33
CA LEU A 111 -4.00 -1.82 9.96
C LEU A 111 -3.39 -3.21 9.98
N PHE A 112 -2.20 -3.35 9.38
CA PHE A 112 -1.43 -4.60 9.38
C PHE A 112 -0.18 -4.43 10.22
N SER A 113 0.16 -5.47 10.98
CA SER A 113 1.50 -5.61 11.54
C SER A 113 2.34 -6.46 10.60
N SER A 114 3.64 -6.21 10.59
CA SER A 114 4.58 -6.94 9.75
C SER A 114 5.68 -7.53 10.61
N GLN A 115 5.93 -8.83 10.43
CA GLN A 115 7.02 -9.53 11.10
C GLN A 115 7.84 -10.29 10.07
N LEU A 116 9.16 -10.36 10.29
CA LEU A 116 10.03 -11.13 9.41
C LEU A 116 9.88 -12.61 9.69
N GLY A 117 9.42 -13.34 8.68
CA GLY A 117 9.39 -14.79 8.69
C GLY A 117 10.56 -15.36 7.89
N LYS A 118 10.67 -16.70 7.87
CA LYS A 118 11.74 -17.39 7.14
C LYS A 118 11.70 -17.15 5.63
N GLU A 119 10.51 -16.93 5.08
CA GLU A 119 10.31 -16.76 3.64
C GLU A 119 9.93 -15.31 3.27
N GLY A 120 10.21 -14.35 4.14
CA GLY A 120 9.91 -12.95 3.94
C GLY A 120 8.94 -12.41 4.98
N PRO A 121 8.40 -11.17 4.78
CA PRO A 121 7.51 -10.56 5.75
C PRO A 121 6.20 -11.32 5.88
N VAL A 122 5.73 -11.45 7.11
CA VAL A 122 4.40 -12.00 7.41
C VAL A 122 3.53 -10.84 7.89
N TYR A 123 2.39 -10.64 7.23
CA TYR A 123 1.45 -9.58 7.56
C TYR A 123 0.25 -10.13 8.30
N THR A 124 -0.11 -9.47 9.40
CA THR A 124 -1.28 -9.83 10.19
C THR A 124 -2.23 -8.65 10.24
N ALA A 125 -3.49 -8.87 9.84
CA ALA A 125 -4.52 -7.85 9.96
C ALA A 125 -4.85 -7.62 11.43
N GLU A 126 -4.63 -6.41 11.91
CA GLU A 126 -4.87 -6.07 13.32
C GLU A 126 -6.26 -5.50 13.54
N ASN A 127 -6.71 -4.60 12.69
CA ASN A 127 -8.04 -4.01 12.80
C ASN A 127 -8.46 -3.34 11.49
N ASP A 128 -9.77 -3.29 11.26
CA ASP A 128 -10.37 -2.59 10.12
C ASP A 128 -11.04 -1.30 10.59
N TYR A 129 -11.01 -0.28 9.73
CA TYR A 129 -11.60 1.02 9.99
C TYR A 129 -12.53 1.38 8.82
N SER A 130 -13.81 1.56 9.13
CA SER A 130 -14.82 1.83 8.11
C SER A 130 -14.73 3.24 7.55
N LEU A 131 -15.05 3.33 6.26
CA LEU A 131 -15.25 4.60 5.55
C LEU A 131 -16.72 4.68 5.15
N SER A 132 -17.33 5.82 5.35
CA SER A 132 -18.76 5.99 5.09
C SER A 132 -19.06 7.03 4.01
#